data_176e95f2f70bffeedb019e0287439360
#
_entry.id   176e95f2f70bffeedb019e0287439360
#
_cell.length_a   1.000
_cell.length_b   1.000
_cell.length_c   1.000
_cell.angle_alpha   90.00
_cell.angle_beta   90.00
_cell.angle_gamma   90.00
#
_symmetry.space_group_name_H-M   'P 1'
#
loop_
_entity.id
_entity.type
_entity.pdbx_description
1 polymer ?
#
loop_
_entity_poly.entity_id
_entity_poly.type
_entity_poly.pdbx_seq_one_letter_code
_entity_poly.pdbx_strand_id
1 'polypeptide(L)'
;PDYSSAASDVYKRQGLDIMGLSTHQSFVSPDKSKRQQNIELTKHQIEIAHSLGIPTIRINTGRWGTTKARGNKSEFDVLMDNKGVEPVIDGYTEEDGFKWVIDSIAECIPTAEKNGVVLGLENHWGLGLTSKGVLRIVNAINSPWLSVTLDTGNFFENREEQIKDLAPHTCLIQAKTYFGGAKWPAFDEIDIDYPCLL
;
A
#
# COMPACT_ATOMS: atom_id res chain seq x y z
N PRO A 1 14.28 24.91 -12.71
CA PRO A 1 13.69 25.04 -11.38
C PRO A 1 13.08 23.71 -10.95
N ASP A 2 13.43 23.28 -9.75
CA ASP A 2 12.87 22.07 -9.15
C ASP A 2 11.43 22.37 -8.71
N TYR A 3 10.47 22.06 -9.58
CA TYR A 3 9.05 22.30 -9.33
C TYR A 3 8.51 21.52 -8.14
N SER A 4 9.18 20.41 -7.74
CA SER A 4 8.78 19.60 -6.60
C SER A 4 9.04 20.32 -5.27
N SER A 5 10.17 21.01 -5.15
CA SER A 5 10.48 21.83 -3.97
C SER A 5 9.55 23.04 -3.86
N ALA A 6 9.18 23.67 -4.98
CA ALA A 6 8.26 24.80 -4.99
C ALA A 6 6.86 24.44 -4.50
N ALA A 7 6.33 23.27 -4.87
CA ALA A 7 5.02 22.79 -4.38
C ALA A 7 5.06 22.51 -2.88
N SER A 8 6.09 21.83 -2.39
CA SER A 8 6.28 21.57 -0.95
C SER A 8 6.36 22.87 -0.15
N ASP A 9 7.06 23.88 -0.66
CA ASP A 9 7.18 25.19 -0.03
C ASP A 9 5.86 25.98 0.03
N VAL A 10 4.96 25.80 -0.95
CA VAL A 10 3.63 26.38 -0.92
C VAL A 10 2.79 25.83 0.22
N TYR A 11 2.76 24.51 0.40
CA TYR A 11 2.04 23.86 1.51
C TYR A 11 2.60 24.25 2.87
N LYS A 12 3.91 24.23 3.04
CA LYS A 12 4.59 24.67 4.28
C LYS A 12 4.27 26.09 4.64
N ARG A 13 4.23 27.01 3.66
CA ARG A 13 3.84 28.44 3.90
C ARG A 13 2.38 28.59 4.31
N GLN A 14 1.54 27.60 4.00
CA GLN A 14 0.13 27.57 4.42
C GLN A 14 -0.06 26.88 5.78
N GLY A 15 1.03 26.46 6.44
CA GLY A 15 0.97 25.71 7.71
C GLY A 15 0.50 24.28 7.53
N LEU A 16 0.66 23.70 6.34
CA LEU A 16 0.31 22.32 6.04
C LEU A 16 1.57 21.47 5.92
N ASP A 17 1.56 20.31 6.55
CA ASP A 17 2.59 19.29 6.40
C ASP A 17 2.16 18.21 5.42
N ILE A 18 3.07 17.79 4.53
CA ILE A 18 2.84 16.65 3.67
C ILE A 18 3.27 15.40 4.44
N MET A 19 2.32 14.60 4.90
CA MET A 19 2.57 13.44 5.76
C MET A 19 2.99 12.18 5.00
N GLY A 20 2.66 12.07 3.72
CA GLY A 20 2.96 10.87 2.95
C GLY A 20 2.97 11.09 1.44
N LEU A 21 3.86 10.37 0.75
CA LEU A 21 3.88 10.24 -0.70
C LEU A 21 3.21 8.91 -1.08
N SER A 22 2.16 8.97 -1.89
CA SER A 22 1.43 7.77 -2.34
C SER A 22 2.05 7.21 -3.61
N THR A 23 2.57 5.99 -3.55
CA THR A 23 3.22 5.33 -4.67
C THR A 23 2.60 3.94 -4.93
N HIS A 24 2.77 3.41 -6.14
CA HIS A 24 2.23 2.12 -6.54
C HIS A 24 3.34 1.23 -7.05
N GLN A 25 3.67 0.20 -6.27
CA GLN A 25 4.63 -0.84 -6.63
C GLN A 25 3.92 -2.10 -7.11
N SER A 26 4.65 -2.95 -7.82
CA SER A 26 4.21 -4.28 -8.20
C SER A 26 5.37 -5.26 -8.03
N PHE A 27 5.53 -5.76 -6.80
CA PHE A 27 6.57 -6.75 -6.47
C PHE A 27 6.11 -8.18 -6.71
N VAL A 28 4.79 -8.42 -6.84
CA VAL A 28 4.22 -9.73 -7.17
C VAL A 28 4.44 -10.03 -8.64
N SER A 29 5.61 -10.57 -8.98
CA SER A 29 5.97 -10.95 -10.35
C SER A 29 7.03 -12.05 -10.36
N PRO A 30 6.90 -13.09 -11.18
CA PRO A 30 7.96 -14.08 -11.40
C PRO A 30 9.18 -13.47 -12.12
N ASP A 31 8.97 -12.41 -12.88
CA ASP A 31 10.02 -11.72 -13.62
C ASP A 31 10.91 -10.89 -12.66
N LYS A 32 12.12 -11.39 -12.42
CA LYS A 32 13.11 -10.72 -11.57
C LYS A 32 13.47 -9.31 -12.06
N SER A 33 13.50 -9.10 -13.38
CA SER A 33 13.84 -7.78 -13.94
C SER A 33 12.76 -6.75 -13.63
N LYS A 34 11.49 -7.15 -13.71
CA LYS A 34 10.36 -6.26 -13.30
C LYS A 34 10.40 -5.95 -11.81
N ARG A 35 10.70 -6.92 -10.96
CA ARG A 35 10.87 -6.66 -9.53
C ARG A 35 11.99 -5.67 -9.27
N GLN A 36 13.16 -5.86 -9.93
CA GLN A 36 14.29 -4.95 -9.78
C GLN A 36 13.95 -3.51 -10.21
N GLN A 37 13.24 -3.34 -11.33
CA GLN A 37 12.77 -2.03 -11.77
C GLN A 37 11.88 -1.36 -10.71
N ASN A 38 10.96 -2.10 -10.09
CA ASN A 38 10.11 -1.58 -9.01
C ASN A 38 10.93 -1.24 -7.75
N ILE A 39 11.95 -2.02 -7.42
CA ILE A 39 12.86 -1.74 -6.31
C ILE A 39 13.61 -0.42 -6.54
N GLU A 40 14.22 -0.25 -7.71
CA GLU A 40 14.96 0.99 -8.05
C GLU A 40 14.01 2.20 -8.09
N LEU A 41 12.81 2.05 -8.65
CA LEU A 41 11.79 3.08 -8.61
C LEU A 41 11.43 3.45 -7.16
N THR A 42 11.25 2.46 -6.29
CA THR A 42 10.91 2.70 -4.87
C THR A 42 12.05 3.43 -4.15
N LYS A 43 13.31 3.02 -4.37
CA LYS A 43 14.48 3.72 -3.81
C LYS A 43 14.52 5.19 -4.25
N HIS A 44 14.27 5.45 -5.53
CA HIS A 44 14.20 6.83 -6.04
C HIS A 44 13.04 7.63 -5.41
N GLN A 45 11.88 7.01 -5.22
CA GLN A 45 10.73 7.65 -4.55
C GLN A 45 11.02 7.97 -3.07
N ILE A 46 11.81 7.14 -2.38
CA ILE A 46 12.31 7.43 -1.03
C ILE A 46 13.17 8.69 -1.03
N GLU A 47 14.09 8.82 -1.99
CA GLU A 47 14.96 10.00 -2.13
C GLU A 47 14.15 11.26 -2.43
N ILE A 48 13.12 11.16 -3.28
CA ILE A 48 12.18 12.26 -3.54
C ILE A 48 11.45 12.66 -2.25
N ALA A 49 10.90 11.71 -1.51
CA ALA A 49 10.20 11.98 -0.26
C ALA A 49 11.12 12.70 0.73
N HIS A 50 12.35 12.22 0.90
CA HIS A 50 13.37 12.87 1.72
C HIS A 50 13.61 14.32 1.29
N SER A 51 13.84 14.56 -0.01
CA SER A 51 14.12 15.91 -0.55
C SER A 51 12.97 16.90 -0.33
N LEU A 52 11.73 16.40 -0.28
CA LEU A 52 10.53 17.18 0.00
C LEU A 52 10.21 17.32 1.48
N GLY A 53 10.96 16.65 2.37
CA GLY A 53 10.69 16.59 3.80
C GLY A 53 9.44 15.78 4.14
N ILE A 54 9.09 14.79 3.32
CA ILE A 54 7.95 13.89 3.52
C ILE A 54 8.44 12.67 4.33
N PRO A 55 7.89 12.42 5.53
CA PRO A 55 8.43 11.39 6.43
C PRO A 55 8.08 9.95 6.03
N THR A 56 7.05 9.76 5.20
CA THR A 56 6.51 8.43 4.90
C THR A 56 6.19 8.29 3.42
N ILE A 57 6.49 7.14 2.83
CA ILE A 57 5.93 6.74 1.55
C ILE A 57 5.00 5.53 1.73
N ARG A 58 3.83 5.60 1.12
CA ARG A 58 2.91 4.47 1.03
C ARG A 58 3.36 3.57 -0.11
N ILE A 59 3.53 2.29 0.20
CA ILE A 59 3.85 1.24 -0.77
C ILE A 59 2.79 0.13 -0.72
N ASN A 60 2.75 -0.71 -1.74
CA ASN A 60 1.91 -1.92 -1.77
C ASN A 60 2.62 -3.12 -2.41
N THR A 61 2.02 -4.30 -2.24
CA THR A 61 2.57 -5.55 -2.75
C THR A 61 2.52 -5.65 -4.27
N GLY A 62 1.55 -5.00 -4.89
CA GLY A 62 1.11 -5.28 -6.23
C GLY A 62 0.08 -6.41 -6.28
N ARG A 63 -0.33 -6.78 -7.49
CA ARG A 63 -1.35 -7.80 -7.79
C ARG A 63 -0.75 -8.92 -8.61
N TRP A 64 -1.42 -10.09 -8.59
CA TRP A 64 -1.10 -11.18 -9.51
C TRP A 64 -1.33 -10.81 -10.98
N GLY A 65 -2.30 -9.93 -11.28
CA GLY A 65 -2.62 -9.47 -12.63
C GLY A 65 -3.23 -10.57 -13.51
N THR A 66 -3.85 -11.56 -12.89
CA THR A 66 -4.44 -12.72 -13.54
C THR A 66 -5.93 -12.57 -13.83
N THR A 67 -6.59 -11.57 -13.23
CA THR A 67 -7.99 -11.25 -13.49
C THR A 67 -8.16 -10.82 -14.94
N LYS A 68 -9.18 -11.35 -15.62
CA LYS A 68 -9.53 -11.01 -16.99
C LYS A 68 -10.94 -10.43 -17.07
N ALA A 69 -11.16 -9.54 -18.02
CA ALA A 69 -12.48 -9.04 -18.37
C ALA A 69 -13.41 -10.23 -18.73
N ARG A 70 -14.68 -10.15 -18.34
CA ARG A 70 -15.67 -11.22 -18.58
C ARG A 70 -17.01 -10.65 -19.06
N GLY A 71 -17.39 -10.99 -20.29
CA GLY A 71 -18.60 -10.42 -20.90
C GLY A 71 -18.49 -8.89 -21.00
N ASN A 72 -19.47 -8.19 -20.45
CA ASN A 72 -19.49 -6.71 -20.42
C ASN A 72 -18.76 -6.10 -19.20
N LYS A 73 -18.15 -6.93 -18.33
CA LYS A 73 -17.43 -6.47 -17.15
C LYS A 73 -15.95 -6.27 -17.45
N SER A 74 -15.42 -5.13 -17.05
CA SER A 74 -13.99 -4.85 -17.10
C SER A 74 -13.21 -5.77 -16.15
N GLU A 75 -11.88 -5.84 -16.28
CA GLU A 75 -11.03 -6.56 -15.32
C GLU A 75 -11.25 -6.05 -13.90
N PHE A 76 -11.44 -4.74 -13.74
CA PHE A 76 -11.72 -4.13 -12.44
C PHE A 76 -13.06 -4.58 -11.86
N ASP A 77 -14.13 -4.62 -12.67
CA ASP A 77 -15.44 -5.10 -12.20
C ASP A 77 -15.38 -6.55 -11.75
N VAL A 78 -14.67 -7.40 -12.51
CA VAL A 78 -14.49 -8.82 -12.15
C VAL A 78 -13.68 -8.96 -10.87
N LEU A 79 -12.65 -8.15 -10.68
CA LEU A 79 -11.86 -8.13 -9.45
C LEU A 79 -12.71 -7.72 -8.25
N MET A 80 -13.57 -6.71 -8.41
CA MET A 80 -14.49 -6.27 -7.36
C MET A 80 -15.53 -7.32 -7.00
N ASP A 81 -16.12 -7.99 -8.00
CA ASP A 81 -17.05 -9.11 -7.78
C ASP A 81 -16.39 -10.23 -6.94
N ASN A 82 -15.07 -10.44 -7.14
CA ASN A 82 -14.27 -11.42 -6.41
C ASN A 82 -13.64 -10.84 -5.12
N LYS A 83 -14.13 -9.69 -4.62
CA LYS A 83 -13.63 -9.06 -3.39
C LYS A 83 -12.11 -8.84 -3.40
N GLY A 84 -11.55 -8.48 -4.55
CA GLY A 84 -10.12 -8.25 -4.71
C GLY A 84 -9.24 -9.49 -4.82
N VAL A 85 -9.81 -10.69 -4.76
CA VAL A 85 -9.07 -11.95 -4.87
C VAL A 85 -8.77 -12.27 -6.33
N GLU A 86 -7.52 -12.59 -6.61
CA GLU A 86 -7.04 -13.04 -7.92
C GLU A 86 -6.43 -14.44 -7.83
N PRO A 87 -6.58 -15.27 -8.86
CA PRO A 87 -5.82 -16.51 -8.94
C PRO A 87 -4.31 -16.26 -8.93
N VAL A 88 -3.57 -17.15 -8.31
CA VAL A 88 -2.10 -17.15 -8.40
C VAL A 88 -1.67 -17.42 -9.85
N ILE A 89 -0.57 -16.85 -10.29
CA ILE A 89 0.00 -17.08 -11.62
C ILE A 89 0.32 -18.58 -11.78
N ASP A 90 -0.05 -19.15 -12.91
CA ASP A 90 0.19 -20.56 -13.22
C ASP A 90 1.68 -20.95 -13.04
N GLY A 91 1.90 -22.07 -12.36
CA GLY A 91 3.24 -22.58 -12.06
C GLY A 91 3.92 -21.98 -10.83
N TYR A 92 3.25 -21.09 -10.12
CA TYR A 92 3.74 -20.48 -8.87
C TYR A 92 2.76 -20.69 -7.72
N THR A 93 3.21 -20.35 -6.51
CA THR A 93 2.44 -20.45 -5.28
C THR A 93 2.30 -19.09 -4.62
N GLU A 94 1.40 -18.97 -3.67
CA GLU A 94 1.28 -17.78 -2.84
C GLU A 94 2.57 -17.51 -2.03
N GLU A 95 3.25 -18.59 -1.61
CA GLU A 95 4.55 -18.50 -0.94
C GLU A 95 5.63 -17.85 -1.80
N ASP A 96 5.65 -18.16 -3.10
CA ASP A 96 6.55 -17.48 -4.04
C ASP A 96 6.27 -15.98 -4.09
N GLY A 97 4.99 -15.60 -4.12
CA GLY A 97 4.57 -14.21 -4.09
C GLY A 97 5.01 -13.50 -2.81
N PHE A 98 4.80 -14.08 -1.63
CA PHE A 98 5.29 -13.54 -0.37
C PHE A 98 6.80 -13.38 -0.37
N LYS A 99 7.52 -14.39 -0.83
CA LYS A 99 8.97 -14.32 -0.93
C LYS A 99 9.43 -13.17 -1.81
N TRP A 100 8.83 -12.99 -3.00
CA TRP A 100 9.19 -11.90 -3.91
C TRP A 100 8.95 -10.52 -3.29
N VAL A 101 7.83 -10.33 -2.60
CA VAL A 101 7.49 -9.07 -1.95
C VAL A 101 8.43 -8.78 -0.78
N ILE A 102 8.65 -9.77 0.10
CA ILE A 102 9.55 -9.64 1.26
C ILE A 102 10.98 -9.29 0.79
N ASP A 103 11.53 -10.05 -0.17
CA ASP A 103 12.88 -9.81 -0.69
C ASP A 103 12.98 -8.41 -1.31
N SER A 104 11.96 -7.98 -2.08
CA SER A 104 11.95 -6.68 -2.77
C SER A 104 11.88 -5.51 -1.79
N ILE A 105 10.98 -5.58 -0.80
CA ILE A 105 10.86 -4.52 0.20
C ILE A 105 12.11 -4.48 1.09
N ALA A 106 12.65 -5.63 1.49
CA ALA A 106 13.88 -5.70 2.29
C ALA A 106 15.06 -5.01 1.59
N GLU A 107 15.14 -5.11 0.26
CA GLU A 107 16.18 -4.41 -0.51
C GLU A 107 16.00 -2.88 -0.54
N CYS A 108 14.80 -2.37 -0.25
CA CYS A 108 14.54 -0.93 -0.14
C CYS A 108 14.88 -0.36 1.26
N ILE A 109 14.92 -1.19 2.30
CA ILE A 109 15.09 -0.76 3.70
C ILE A 109 16.35 0.05 3.94
N PRO A 110 17.56 -0.31 3.44
CA PRO A 110 18.75 0.50 3.66
C PRO A 110 18.65 1.92 3.09
N THR A 111 17.89 2.09 1.98
CA THR A 111 17.65 3.41 1.40
C THR A 111 16.65 4.20 2.25
N ALA A 112 15.63 3.56 2.78
CA ALA A 112 14.66 4.16 3.69
C ALA A 112 15.36 4.67 4.97
N GLU A 113 16.18 3.84 5.60
CA GLU A 113 16.96 4.16 6.78
C GLU A 113 17.91 5.35 6.53
N LYS A 114 18.69 5.29 5.46
CA LYS A 114 19.65 6.36 5.09
C LYS A 114 18.97 7.71 4.93
N ASN A 115 17.73 7.72 4.40
CA ASN A 115 16.98 8.94 4.10
C ASN A 115 16.03 9.36 5.22
N GLY A 116 15.84 8.55 6.28
CA GLY A 116 14.91 8.85 7.35
C GLY A 116 13.44 8.83 6.91
N VAL A 117 13.10 7.96 5.94
CA VAL A 117 11.74 7.85 5.37
C VAL A 117 11.17 6.47 5.70
N VAL A 118 10.00 6.43 6.32
CA VAL A 118 9.33 5.17 6.66
C VAL A 118 8.54 4.65 5.47
N LEU A 119 8.69 3.35 5.18
CA LEU A 119 7.84 2.64 4.22
C LEU A 119 6.55 2.20 4.91
N GLY A 120 5.41 2.71 4.47
CA GLY A 120 4.09 2.29 4.96
C GLY A 120 3.46 1.29 3.99
N LEU A 121 3.49 0.00 4.33
CA LEU A 121 2.83 -1.04 3.52
C LEU A 121 1.32 -0.96 3.70
N GLU A 122 0.60 -0.68 2.62
CA GLU A 122 -0.85 -0.54 2.64
C GLU A 122 -1.56 -1.90 2.60
N ASN A 123 -2.62 -2.03 3.40
CA ASN A 123 -3.62 -3.07 3.20
C ASN A 123 -4.42 -2.77 1.93
N HIS A 124 -4.00 -3.38 0.84
CA HIS A 124 -4.56 -3.16 -0.48
C HIS A 124 -4.74 -4.52 -1.19
N TRP A 125 -4.64 -4.55 -2.49
CA TRP A 125 -4.80 -5.74 -3.34
C TRP A 125 -3.74 -6.82 -3.11
N GLY A 126 -3.96 -7.99 -3.70
CA GLY A 126 -3.00 -9.08 -3.72
C GLY A 126 -2.69 -9.62 -2.32
N LEU A 127 -1.43 -9.74 -1.98
CA LEU A 127 -0.97 -10.28 -0.70
C LEU A 127 -1.24 -9.35 0.48
N GLY A 128 -1.50 -8.07 0.22
CA GLY A 128 -1.91 -7.07 1.21
C GLY A 128 -3.42 -6.97 1.44
N LEU A 129 -4.22 -7.86 0.86
CA LEU A 129 -5.69 -7.81 0.94
C LEU A 129 -6.24 -8.01 2.37
N THR A 130 -5.47 -8.62 3.26
CA THR A 130 -5.84 -8.90 4.64
C THR A 130 -4.79 -8.39 5.63
N SER A 131 -5.22 -8.12 6.88
CA SER A 131 -4.31 -7.78 7.98
C SER A 131 -3.22 -8.84 8.18
N LYS A 132 -3.60 -10.11 8.10
CA LYS A 132 -2.69 -11.25 8.21
C LYS A 132 -1.61 -11.24 7.13
N GLY A 133 -1.97 -10.94 5.88
CA GLY A 133 -1.01 -10.83 4.77
C GLY A 133 -0.03 -9.68 4.97
N VAL A 134 -0.53 -8.50 5.36
CA VAL A 134 0.30 -7.33 5.65
C VAL A 134 1.26 -7.61 6.80
N LEU A 135 0.76 -8.11 7.94
CA LEU A 135 1.57 -8.40 9.12
C LEU A 135 2.60 -9.51 8.87
N ARG A 136 2.28 -10.48 8.02
CA ARG A 136 3.27 -11.48 7.61
C ARG A 136 4.50 -10.85 6.96
N ILE A 137 4.31 -9.87 6.09
CA ILE A 137 5.42 -9.17 5.40
C ILE A 137 6.18 -8.28 6.38
N VAL A 138 5.46 -7.46 7.17
CA VAL A 138 6.06 -6.55 8.14
C VAL A 138 6.89 -7.31 9.17
N ASN A 139 6.35 -8.39 9.73
CA ASN A 139 7.04 -9.22 10.74
C ASN A 139 8.24 -9.98 10.16
N ALA A 140 8.16 -10.43 8.90
CA ALA A 140 9.27 -11.11 8.26
C ALA A 140 10.48 -10.20 8.03
N ILE A 141 10.24 -8.93 7.68
CA ILE A 141 11.30 -7.93 7.48
C ILE A 141 11.79 -7.36 8.80
N ASN A 142 10.88 -7.17 9.77
CA ASN A 142 11.17 -6.74 11.14
C ASN A 142 12.11 -5.52 11.20
N SER A 143 11.78 -4.45 10.50
CA SER A 143 12.57 -3.22 10.45
C SER A 143 11.78 -2.03 10.98
N PRO A 144 12.38 -1.11 11.73
CA PRO A 144 11.72 0.14 12.14
C PRO A 144 11.41 1.07 10.95
N TRP A 145 11.97 0.80 9.79
CA TRP A 145 11.73 1.55 8.56
C TRP A 145 10.62 0.96 7.68
N LEU A 146 9.96 -0.13 8.15
CA LEU A 146 8.76 -0.69 7.55
C LEU A 146 7.63 -0.71 8.57
N SER A 147 6.55 -0.06 8.26
CA SER A 147 5.33 0.03 9.07
C SER A 147 4.11 -0.17 8.17
N VAL A 148 2.92 0.12 8.65
CA VAL A 148 1.66 -0.03 7.92
C VAL A 148 1.10 1.32 7.52
N THR A 149 0.63 1.44 6.29
CA THR A 149 -0.38 2.43 5.91
C THR A 149 -1.74 1.75 6.02
N LEU A 150 -2.50 2.12 7.03
CA LEU A 150 -3.84 1.57 7.26
C LEU A 150 -4.87 2.32 6.41
N ASP A 151 -5.40 1.64 5.40
CA ASP A 151 -6.59 2.11 4.67
C ASP A 151 -7.84 1.47 5.29
N THR A 152 -8.69 2.29 5.88
CA THR A 152 -9.87 1.82 6.62
C THR A 152 -10.98 1.28 5.71
N GLY A 153 -10.95 1.59 4.42
CA GLY A 153 -11.97 1.21 3.45
C GLY A 153 -11.62 0.01 2.56
N ASN A 154 -10.39 -0.50 2.61
CA ASN A 154 -9.95 -1.53 1.67
C ASN A 154 -10.31 -2.97 2.06
N PHE A 155 -10.76 -3.20 3.30
CA PHE A 155 -11.17 -4.53 3.72
C PHE A 155 -12.58 -4.89 3.21
N PHE A 156 -12.75 -6.09 2.68
CA PHE A 156 -14.03 -6.62 2.22
C PHE A 156 -14.80 -7.39 3.30
N GLU A 157 -14.09 -8.02 4.25
CA GLU A 157 -14.67 -8.86 5.30
C GLU A 157 -13.98 -8.60 6.64
N ASN A 158 -14.66 -8.87 7.76
CA ASN A 158 -14.14 -8.76 9.13
C ASN A 158 -13.36 -7.45 9.37
N ARG A 159 -13.92 -6.35 8.90
CA ARG A 159 -13.25 -5.06 8.70
C ARG A 159 -12.70 -4.47 9.99
N GLU A 160 -13.55 -4.42 11.02
CA GLU A 160 -13.17 -3.86 12.33
C GLU A 160 -12.06 -4.65 13.00
N GLU A 161 -12.13 -5.98 12.93
CA GLU A 161 -11.08 -6.86 13.47
C GLU A 161 -9.76 -6.61 12.75
N GLN A 162 -9.78 -6.58 11.43
CA GLN A 162 -8.59 -6.34 10.62
C GLN A 162 -7.99 -4.94 10.81
N ILE A 163 -8.83 -3.91 11.01
CA ILE A 163 -8.37 -2.56 11.36
C ILE A 163 -7.68 -2.59 12.73
N LYS A 164 -8.29 -3.24 13.73
CA LYS A 164 -7.70 -3.39 15.07
C LYS A 164 -6.38 -4.15 15.06
N ASP A 165 -6.25 -5.17 14.20
CA ASP A 165 -5.00 -5.91 14.02
C ASP A 165 -3.87 -5.00 13.51
N LEU A 166 -4.16 -4.12 12.54
CA LEU A 166 -3.15 -3.27 11.92
C LEU A 166 -2.84 -2.00 12.69
N ALA A 167 -3.79 -1.47 13.48
CA ALA A 167 -3.66 -0.19 14.16
C ALA A 167 -2.35 -0.04 14.99
N PRO A 168 -1.92 -1.05 15.78
CA PRO A 168 -0.67 -0.95 16.55
C PRO A 168 0.61 -0.86 15.70
N HIS A 169 0.52 -1.20 14.42
CA HIS A 169 1.64 -1.25 13.48
C HIS A 169 1.62 -0.09 12.47
N THR A 170 0.71 0.88 12.65
CA THR A 170 0.38 1.90 11.66
C THR A 170 1.19 3.18 11.86
N CYS A 171 1.81 3.67 10.77
CA CYS A 171 2.47 4.97 10.72
C CYS A 171 1.65 6.02 9.94
N LEU A 172 0.73 5.60 9.07
CA LEU A 172 -0.10 6.49 8.27
C LEU A 172 -1.50 5.89 8.11
N ILE A 173 -2.54 6.71 8.22
CA ILE A 173 -3.94 6.30 8.04
C ILE A 173 -4.51 6.96 6.80
N GLN A 174 -5.12 6.16 5.94
CA GLN A 174 -6.02 6.62 4.88
C GLN A 174 -7.46 6.40 5.34
N ALA A 175 -8.07 7.46 5.87
CA ALA A 175 -9.41 7.42 6.39
C ALA A 175 -10.44 7.52 5.26
N LYS A 176 -11.11 6.41 4.96
CA LYS A 176 -12.21 6.35 3.99
C LYS A 176 -13.56 6.38 4.71
N THR A 177 -14.59 6.83 4.03
CA THR A 177 -15.96 6.86 4.54
C THR A 177 -16.78 5.61 4.18
N TYR A 178 -16.20 4.70 3.42
CA TYR A 178 -16.86 3.50 2.90
C TYR A 178 -15.91 2.30 2.89
N PHE A 179 -16.49 1.11 2.82
CA PHE A 179 -15.77 -0.15 2.68
C PHE A 179 -15.84 -0.71 1.25
N GLY A 180 -14.90 -1.60 0.91
CA GLY A 180 -14.92 -2.33 -0.36
C GLY A 180 -14.43 -1.58 -1.58
N GLY A 181 -13.76 -0.48 -1.39
CA GLY A 181 -12.80 0.14 -2.33
C GLY A 181 -13.31 0.78 -3.61
N ALA A 182 -14.55 0.59 -4.06
CA ALA A 182 -14.90 0.92 -5.44
C ALA A 182 -16.11 1.81 -5.66
N LYS A 183 -16.91 2.09 -4.67
CA LYS A 183 -18.06 2.99 -4.79
C LYS A 183 -17.80 4.23 -3.95
N TRP A 184 -18.03 5.39 -4.53
CA TRP A 184 -18.03 6.67 -3.83
C TRP A 184 -19.47 6.91 -3.33
N PRO A 185 -19.80 6.61 -2.06
CA PRO A 185 -21.11 6.94 -1.51
C PRO A 185 -21.28 8.45 -1.46
N ALA A 186 -22.51 8.89 -1.33
CA ALA A 186 -22.79 10.28 -1.01
C ALA A 186 -22.09 10.65 0.31
N PHE A 187 -21.71 11.92 0.44
CA PHE A 187 -20.86 12.39 1.55
C PHE A 187 -21.48 12.20 2.94
N ASP A 188 -22.75 11.93 3.01
CA ASP A 188 -23.58 11.66 4.19
C ASP A 188 -23.75 10.15 4.50
N GLU A 189 -23.30 9.27 3.61
CA GLU A 189 -23.30 7.81 3.81
C GLU A 189 -21.95 7.35 4.36
N ILE A 190 -21.76 7.44 5.68
CA ILE A 190 -20.53 7.00 6.34
C ILE A 190 -20.74 5.58 6.89
N ASP A 191 -20.04 4.61 6.32
CA ASP A 191 -20.08 3.20 6.75
C ASP A 191 -19.11 2.90 7.92
N ILE A 192 -18.21 3.83 8.26
CA ILE A 192 -17.14 3.61 9.22
C ILE A 192 -17.37 4.46 10.46
N ASP A 193 -17.61 3.81 11.59
CA ASP A 193 -17.74 4.44 12.90
C ASP A 193 -16.33 4.64 13.52
N TYR A 194 -15.69 5.75 13.16
CA TYR A 194 -14.36 6.11 13.67
C TYR A 194 -14.27 6.22 15.21
N PRO A 195 -15.26 6.77 15.93
CA PRO A 195 -15.23 6.80 17.39
C PRO A 195 -15.12 5.43 18.05
N CYS A 196 -15.63 4.38 17.40
CA CYS A 196 -15.53 3.01 17.91
C CYS A 196 -14.22 2.29 17.48
N LEU A 197 -13.50 2.82 16.49
CA LEU A 197 -12.30 2.20 15.93
C LEU A 197 -10.99 2.79 16.48
N LEU A 198 -11.03 4.02 16.95
CA LEU A 198 -9.90 4.79 17.49
C LEU A 198 -10.01 4.96 19.00
#